data_6f5cfbddeefd19cbe32d0854f6527122
#
_entry.id   6f5cfbddeefd19cbe32d0854f6527122
#
_cell.length_a   1.000
_cell.length_b   1.000
_cell.length_c   1.000
_cell.angle_alpha   90.00
_cell.angle_beta   90.00
_cell.angle_gamma   90.00
#
_symmetry.space_group_name_H-M   'P 1'
#
loop_
_entity.id
_entity.type
_entity.pdbx_description
1 polymer ?
#
loop_
_entity_poly.entity_id
_entity_poly.type
_entity_poly.pdbx_seq_one_letter_code
_entity_poly.pdbx_strand_id
1 'polypeptide(L)'
;MYIIDNVYQLESGKHNLKKLIIGLLSCILLLSACSNSSNDTKKSESNETKDYKLENGKTIQVPKKPKKIAVLTAFYVGDFIELGIKPIAVPDWTKDSSIIKPHLDGVELVGDGNVEQVAKQKPDLIIADAMDKNLKKYQKIAPTVPYTYTKYNHKEILTELGKLTGKEDKAKDWIDKWNKETAKDKKEIQSKVGDSTASVFEPDSKEIFIYESTWGRGLDIVHDAFGMPMTKEYEAKVKKGGKGYESISKEEISDYAGDYIFLSKPSYGNFDFEKTATWKNLDAVKNDRVITYKAEDYWFTDPLTLEQLRVKLKKEILKKAE
;
A
#
# COMPACT_ATOMS: atom_id res chain seq x y z
N MET A 1 34.46 -48.37 -4.46
CA MET A 1 35.33 -49.37 -3.85
C MET A 1 35.80 -48.82 -2.51
N TYR A 2 35.44 -49.52 -1.43
CA TYR A 2 35.58 -49.30 0.01
C TYR A 2 34.55 -48.33 0.59
N ILE A 3 33.39 -48.70 1.09
CA ILE A 3 32.76 -49.86 1.82
C ILE A 3 33.42 -50.13 3.18
N ILE A 4 32.56 -49.87 4.22
CA ILE A 4 32.42 -50.61 5.50
C ILE A 4 33.59 -50.50 6.48
N ASP A 5 33.29 -49.96 7.66
CA ASP A 5 33.28 -50.58 8.98
C ASP A 5 33.33 -49.51 10.09
N ASN A 6 32.33 -49.39 10.93
CA ASN A 6 32.44 -49.77 12.35
C ASN A 6 31.17 -49.46 13.13
N VAL A 7 30.34 -50.48 13.22
CA VAL A 7 29.40 -50.70 14.34
C VAL A 7 30.18 -51.46 15.41
N TYR A 8 30.11 -51.04 16.64
CA TYR A 8 30.40 -51.64 17.91
C TYR A 8 31.17 -50.74 18.85
N GLN A 9 30.45 -50.10 19.73
CA GLN A 9 30.75 -49.95 21.15
C GLN A 9 29.52 -49.29 21.86
N LEU A 10 28.54 -50.09 22.13
CA LEU A 10 27.53 -49.84 23.14
C LEU A 10 27.74 -50.90 24.20
N GLU A 11 28.05 -50.47 25.38
CA GLU A 11 27.83 -51.11 26.68
C GLU A 11 28.99 -50.84 27.63
N SER A 12 28.85 -49.83 28.47
CA SER A 12 29.42 -49.77 29.82
C SER A 12 29.28 -48.37 30.37
N GLY A 13 28.26 -48.12 31.20
CA GLY A 13 28.04 -46.79 31.82
C GLY A 13 26.84 -46.63 32.70
N LYS A 14 26.19 -47.71 33.13
CA LYS A 14 24.92 -47.63 33.93
C LYS A 14 25.09 -47.59 35.44
N HIS A 15 26.26 -47.33 36.02
CA HIS A 15 26.41 -47.42 37.48
C HIS A 15 26.81 -46.12 38.23
N ASN A 16 27.04 -44.97 37.56
CA ASN A 16 27.46 -43.74 38.23
C ASN A 16 26.45 -42.60 38.26
N LEU A 17 25.22 -42.80 37.73
CA LEU A 17 24.23 -41.71 37.65
C LEU A 17 23.33 -41.56 38.87
N LYS A 18 23.28 -42.54 39.75
CA LYS A 18 22.42 -42.51 40.97
C LYS A 18 23.05 -41.83 42.19
N LYS A 19 24.36 -41.56 42.19
CA LYS A 19 25.04 -40.89 43.33
C LYS A 19 25.23 -39.35 43.11
N LEU A 20 24.95 -38.82 41.90
CA LEU A 20 25.06 -37.39 41.62
C LEU A 20 23.75 -36.62 41.87
N ILE A 21 22.61 -37.31 42.01
CA ILE A 21 21.29 -36.65 42.15
C ILE A 21 20.96 -36.30 43.62
N ILE A 22 21.66 -36.90 44.59
CA ILE A 22 21.37 -36.68 46.03
C ILE A 22 22.19 -35.46 46.58
N GLY A 23 23.23 -35.01 45.87
CA GLY A 23 24.06 -33.86 46.27
C GLY A 23 23.54 -32.48 45.86
N LEU A 24 22.58 -32.41 44.91
CA LEU A 24 22.10 -31.13 44.33
C LEU A 24 20.77 -30.64 44.96
N LEU A 25 20.12 -31.40 45.84
CA LEU A 25 18.84 -31.02 46.46
C LEU A 25 18.96 -30.31 47.81
N SER A 26 20.21 -30.05 48.32
CA SER A 26 20.45 -29.45 49.64
C SER A 26 20.91 -27.97 49.60
N CYS A 27 21.01 -27.34 48.41
CA CYS A 27 21.50 -25.94 48.28
C CYS A 27 20.43 -24.94 47.79
N ILE A 28 19.13 -25.31 47.76
CA ILE A 28 18.06 -24.41 47.22
C ILE A 28 17.22 -23.74 48.34
N LEU A 29 17.57 -23.86 49.60
CA LEU A 29 16.72 -23.36 50.70
C LEU A 29 17.34 -22.24 51.57
N LEU A 30 18.31 -21.44 51.08
CA LEU A 30 18.85 -20.30 51.85
C LEU A 30 19.07 -19.05 50.98
N LEU A 31 18.07 -18.58 50.19
CA LEU A 31 18.09 -17.24 49.58
C LEU A 31 16.68 -16.64 49.52
N SER A 32 15.98 -16.60 50.61
CA SER A 32 14.80 -15.77 50.78
C SER A 32 14.92 -14.92 52.04
N ALA A 33 15.70 -13.86 51.95
CA ALA A 33 15.62 -12.76 52.91
C ALA A 33 16.11 -11.46 52.27
N CYS A 34 15.16 -10.52 52.12
CA CYS A 34 15.31 -9.08 52.18
C CYS A 34 16.21 -8.38 51.15
N SER A 35 15.57 -7.72 50.19
CA SER A 35 15.82 -6.29 50.05
C SER A 35 14.62 -5.60 49.44
N ASN A 36 13.88 -4.90 50.29
CA ASN A 36 12.94 -3.87 49.90
C ASN A 36 13.82 -2.69 49.43
N SER A 37 13.99 -2.57 48.13
CA SER A 37 14.57 -1.39 47.50
C SER A 37 13.70 -1.05 46.31
N SER A 38 12.90 -0.03 46.52
CA SER A 38 12.13 0.67 45.49
C SER A 38 13.09 1.19 44.42
N ASN A 39 13.34 0.35 43.43
CA ASN A 39 13.89 0.78 42.15
C ASN A 39 12.71 0.81 41.14
N ASP A 40 12.30 2.02 40.83
CA ASP A 40 11.55 2.34 39.63
C ASP A 40 12.31 1.79 38.41
N THR A 41 12.11 0.51 38.12
CA THR A 41 12.48 -0.06 36.85
C THR A 41 11.46 0.48 35.88
N LYS A 42 11.80 1.57 35.19
CA LYS A 42 11.17 1.92 33.91
C LYS A 42 11.15 0.65 33.09
N LYS A 43 10.00 -0.02 33.06
CA LYS A 43 9.72 -1.16 32.20
C LYS A 43 9.94 -0.65 30.79
N SER A 44 10.99 -1.10 30.13
CA SER A 44 11.26 -0.81 28.74
C SER A 44 10.05 -1.34 27.92
N GLU A 45 9.17 -0.45 27.53
CA GLU A 45 7.93 -0.73 26.76
C GLU A 45 8.18 -1.24 25.33
N SER A 46 9.39 -1.69 24.99
CA SER A 46 9.79 -1.64 23.59
C SER A 46 9.93 -2.97 22.85
N ASN A 47 9.67 -4.14 23.44
CA ASN A 47 9.98 -5.41 22.74
C ASN A 47 8.86 -6.46 22.75
N GLU A 48 7.61 -6.07 22.96
CA GLU A 48 6.52 -7.03 22.81
C GLU A 48 6.23 -7.26 21.34
N THR A 49 6.27 -8.53 20.91
CA THR A 49 5.91 -8.96 19.57
C THR A 49 4.54 -9.64 19.55
N LYS A 50 3.95 -9.74 18.37
CA LYS A 50 2.76 -10.51 18.08
C LYS A 50 2.95 -11.34 16.83
N ASP A 51 2.20 -12.44 16.74
CA ASP A 51 2.09 -13.21 15.51
C ASP A 51 1.36 -12.40 14.46
N TYR A 52 1.91 -12.38 13.25
CA TYR A 52 1.29 -11.78 12.08
C TYR A 52 1.33 -12.77 10.91
N LYS A 53 0.16 -13.07 10.35
CA LYS A 53 0.03 -14.00 9.23
C LYS A 53 0.17 -13.23 7.92
N LEU A 54 1.20 -13.56 7.15
CA LEU A 54 1.45 -13.02 5.82
C LEU A 54 0.46 -13.56 4.77
N GLU A 55 0.37 -12.91 3.62
CA GLU A 55 -0.49 -13.32 2.51
C GLU A 55 -0.23 -14.74 2.00
N ASN A 56 1.01 -15.21 2.08
CA ASN A 56 1.41 -16.57 1.70
C ASN A 56 1.12 -17.62 2.78
N GLY A 57 0.42 -17.23 3.85
CA GLY A 57 0.04 -18.11 4.97
C GLY A 57 1.11 -18.30 6.04
N LYS A 58 2.34 -17.82 5.82
CA LYS A 58 3.43 -17.89 6.80
C LYS A 58 3.17 -16.90 7.95
N THR A 59 3.41 -17.33 9.19
CA THR A 59 3.38 -16.45 10.37
C THR A 59 4.78 -15.95 10.70
N ILE A 60 4.90 -14.65 11.00
CA ILE A 60 6.12 -14.00 11.47
C ILE A 60 5.85 -13.23 12.76
N GLN A 61 6.91 -12.96 13.52
CA GLN A 61 6.86 -12.05 14.68
C GLN A 61 7.03 -10.61 14.23
N VAL A 62 6.10 -9.74 14.60
CA VAL A 62 6.19 -8.30 14.37
C VAL A 62 6.05 -7.54 15.69
N PRO A 63 6.62 -6.35 15.85
CA PRO A 63 6.38 -5.53 17.04
C PRO A 63 4.87 -5.25 17.23
N LYS A 64 4.37 -5.36 18.46
CA LYS A 64 2.97 -4.98 18.76
C LYS A 64 2.70 -3.49 18.50
N LYS A 65 3.70 -2.64 18.74
CA LYS A 65 3.67 -1.19 18.54
C LYS A 65 4.96 -0.76 17.82
N PRO A 66 5.04 -0.96 16.50
CA PRO A 66 6.22 -0.56 15.74
C PRO A 66 6.41 0.96 15.81
N LYS A 67 7.66 1.41 15.97
CA LYS A 67 8.03 2.83 16.13
C LYS A 67 8.84 3.36 14.95
N LYS A 68 9.56 2.48 14.26
CA LYS A 68 10.45 2.80 13.16
C LYS A 68 10.08 2.00 11.92
N ILE A 69 9.05 2.44 11.22
CA ILE A 69 8.54 1.71 10.06
C ILE A 69 9.15 2.26 8.78
N ALA A 70 9.85 1.41 8.03
CA ALA A 70 10.24 1.70 6.66
C ALA A 70 9.13 1.21 5.72
N VAL A 71 8.56 2.12 4.93
CA VAL A 71 7.51 1.82 3.95
C VAL A 71 8.13 1.89 2.55
N LEU A 72 8.57 0.75 2.03
CA LEU A 72 9.35 0.64 0.79
C LEU A 72 8.47 0.43 -0.46
N THR A 73 7.19 0.68 -0.35
CA THR A 73 6.24 0.82 -1.46
C THR A 73 5.53 2.15 -1.33
N ALA A 74 5.60 3.00 -2.35
CA ALA A 74 5.00 4.33 -2.32
C ALA A 74 3.46 4.27 -2.21
N PHE A 75 2.86 3.16 -2.65
CA PHE A 75 1.40 2.98 -2.67
C PHE A 75 0.75 3.04 -1.28
N TYR A 76 1.48 2.77 -0.20
CA TYR A 76 0.92 2.73 1.17
C TYR A 76 1.46 3.84 2.09
N VAL A 77 2.28 4.75 1.58
CA VAL A 77 2.86 5.82 2.40
C VAL A 77 1.77 6.72 2.99
N GLY A 78 0.78 7.10 2.19
CA GLY A 78 -0.34 7.92 2.65
C GLY A 78 -1.23 7.21 3.67
N ASP A 79 -1.38 5.88 3.59
CA ASP A 79 -2.11 5.10 4.62
C ASP A 79 -1.44 5.21 5.99
N PHE A 80 -0.11 5.07 6.06
CA PHE A 80 0.62 5.22 7.32
C PHE A 80 0.49 6.63 7.88
N ILE A 81 0.54 7.65 7.03
CA ILE A 81 0.36 9.06 7.44
C ILE A 81 -1.04 9.25 8.01
N GLU A 82 -2.10 8.74 7.37
CA GLU A 82 -3.48 8.82 7.86
C GLU A 82 -3.65 8.09 9.20
N LEU A 83 -3.01 6.95 9.38
CA LEU A 83 -2.97 6.23 10.66
C LEU A 83 -2.19 6.99 11.75
N GLY A 84 -1.62 8.15 11.42
CA GLY A 84 -0.81 8.99 12.33
C GLY A 84 0.57 8.41 12.59
N ILE A 85 1.11 7.68 11.64
CA ILE A 85 2.44 7.08 11.69
C ILE A 85 3.30 7.75 10.61
N LYS A 86 4.38 8.39 11.02
CA LYS A 86 5.38 8.93 10.10
C LYS A 86 6.38 7.83 9.75
N PRO A 87 6.47 7.39 8.48
CA PRO A 87 7.52 6.45 8.05
C PRO A 87 8.91 7.03 8.29
N ILE A 88 9.90 6.18 8.57
CA ILE A 88 11.30 6.63 8.68
C ILE A 88 12.03 6.58 7.34
N ALA A 89 11.55 5.80 6.39
CA ALA A 89 12.10 5.66 5.06
C ALA A 89 11.00 5.31 4.06
N VAL A 90 11.04 5.90 2.87
CA VAL A 90 10.10 5.67 1.75
C VAL A 90 10.86 5.69 0.42
N PRO A 91 10.30 5.13 -0.67
CA PRO A 91 10.89 5.28 -2.01
C PRO A 91 11.03 6.76 -2.40
N ASP A 92 12.13 7.11 -3.05
CA ASP A 92 12.47 8.51 -3.37
C ASP A 92 11.45 9.19 -4.29
N TRP A 93 10.84 8.44 -5.21
CA TRP A 93 9.81 8.94 -6.12
C TRP A 93 8.47 9.28 -5.44
N THR A 94 8.26 8.89 -4.17
CA THR A 94 7.10 9.31 -3.37
C THR A 94 6.99 10.84 -3.25
N LYS A 95 8.14 11.55 -3.33
CA LYS A 95 8.21 13.02 -3.30
C LYS A 95 7.60 13.70 -4.53
N ASP A 96 7.33 12.96 -5.61
CA ASP A 96 6.78 13.53 -6.85
C ASP A 96 5.28 13.85 -6.71
N SER A 97 4.59 13.21 -5.74
CA SER A 97 3.25 13.59 -5.31
C SER A 97 3.31 14.86 -4.46
N SER A 98 2.64 15.92 -4.91
CA SER A 98 2.50 17.16 -4.13
C SER A 98 1.64 17.00 -2.89
N ILE A 99 0.84 15.93 -2.83
CA ILE A 99 -0.02 15.55 -1.69
C ILE A 99 0.80 14.91 -0.58
N ILE A 100 1.67 13.97 -0.93
CA ILE A 100 2.47 13.21 0.03
C ILE A 100 3.72 13.98 0.47
N LYS A 101 4.36 14.71 -0.45
CA LYS A 101 5.61 15.45 -0.22
C LYS A 101 5.65 16.29 1.07
N PRO A 102 4.60 17.06 1.44
CA PRO A 102 4.63 17.86 2.67
C PRO A 102 4.80 17.05 3.96
N HIS A 103 4.51 15.74 3.93
CA HIS A 103 4.62 14.83 5.07
C HIS A 103 5.99 14.13 5.17
N LEU A 104 6.90 14.37 4.20
CA LEU A 104 8.19 13.67 4.10
C LEU A 104 9.35 14.41 4.76
N ASP A 105 9.12 15.54 5.45
CA ASP A 105 10.20 16.23 6.17
C ASP A 105 10.89 15.30 7.18
N GLY A 106 12.23 15.18 7.09
CA GLY A 106 13.03 14.28 7.93
C GLY A 106 12.80 12.77 7.69
N VAL A 107 12.13 12.39 6.59
CA VAL A 107 11.99 10.99 6.13
C VAL A 107 13.12 10.67 5.15
N GLU A 108 13.77 9.52 5.31
CA GLU A 108 14.79 9.06 4.35
C GLU A 108 14.15 8.70 3.00
N LEU A 109 14.63 9.32 1.93
CA LEU A 109 14.21 8.99 0.57
C LEU A 109 15.16 7.93 -0.01
N VAL A 110 14.66 6.70 -0.11
CA VAL A 110 15.45 5.53 -0.53
C VAL A 110 15.43 5.41 -2.04
N GLY A 111 16.61 5.47 -2.64
CA GLY A 111 16.78 5.19 -4.08
C GLY A 111 16.46 3.73 -4.43
N ASP A 112 16.13 3.46 -5.70
CA ASP A 112 15.71 2.13 -6.15
C ASP A 112 16.70 1.05 -5.72
N GLY A 113 16.19 0.07 -4.96
CA GLY A 113 16.92 -1.09 -4.52
C GLY A 113 18.04 -0.83 -3.50
N ASN A 114 18.14 0.36 -2.93
CA ASN A 114 19.22 0.72 -1.99
C ASN A 114 18.97 0.16 -0.57
N VAL A 115 19.24 -1.12 -0.41
CA VAL A 115 19.07 -1.86 0.85
C VAL A 115 19.93 -1.28 1.99
N GLU A 116 21.10 -0.71 1.67
CA GLU A 116 22.00 -0.12 2.69
C GLU A 116 21.41 1.14 3.31
N GLN A 117 20.74 1.99 2.51
CA GLN A 117 20.01 3.15 3.03
C GLN A 117 18.94 2.71 4.04
N VAL A 118 18.17 1.66 3.71
CA VAL A 118 17.17 1.09 4.62
C VAL A 118 17.80 0.60 5.92
N ALA A 119 18.91 -0.16 5.83
CA ALA A 119 19.59 -0.71 7.00
C ALA A 119 20.13 0.38 7.93
N LYS A 120 20.62 1.50 7.39
CA LYS A 120 21.10 2.66 8.17
C LYS A 120 20.01 3.29 9.05
N GLN A 121 18.75 3.24 8.62
CA GLN A 121 17.62 3.77 9.37
C GLN A 121 17.24 2.90 10.58
N LYS A 122 17.73 1.65 10.66
CA LYS A 122 17.45 0.68 11.73
C LYS A 122 15.96 0.54 12.01
N PRO A 123 15.15 0.15 10.98
CA PRO A 123 13.71 -0.06 11.15
C PRO A 123 13.44 -1.19 12.14
N ASP A 124 12.30 -1.13 12.81
CA ASP A 124 11.74 -2.24 13.59
C ASP A 124 10.65 -3.02 12.83
N LEU A 125 10.17 -2.45 11.73
CA LEU A 125 9.25 -3.07 10.79
C LEU A 125 9.50 -2.53 9.39
N ILE A 126 9.43 -3.41 8.38
CA ILE A 126 9.53 -3.06 6.97
C ILE A 126 8.24 -3.49 6.25
N ILE A 127 7.68 -2.57 5.47
CA ILE A 127 6.59 -2.84 4.53
C ILE A 127 7.16 -2.77 3.13
N ALA A 128 6.87 -3.76 2.31
CA ALA A 128 7.42 -3.85 0.95
C ALA A 128 6.37 -4.38 -0.04
N ASP A 129 6.63 -4.23 -1.33
CA ASP A 129 5.87 -4.92 -2.36
C ASP A 129 6.25 -6.41 -2.39
N ALA A 130 5.26 -7.29 -2.60
CA ALA A 130 5.47 -8.74 -2.66
C ALA A 130 6.36 -9.17 -3.84
N MET A 131 6.45 -8.33 -4.88
CA MET A 131 7.29 -8.55 -6.06
C MET A 131 8.68 -7.92 -5.93
N ASP A 132 9.02 -7.24 -4.82
CA ASP A 132 10.33 -6.62 -4.66
C ASP A 132 11.45 -7.67 -4.61
N LYS A 133 12.39 -7.55 -5.53
CA LYS A 133 13.58 -8.43 -5.66
C LYS A 133 14.47 -8.46 -4.42
N ASN A 134 14.36 -7.47 -3.53
CA ASN A 134 15.18 -7.33 -2.34
C ASN A 134 14.51 -7.87 -1.05
N LEU A 135 13.32 -8.46 -1.11
CA LEU A 135 12.60 -8.97 0.08
C LEU A 135 13.48 -9.81 1.01
N LYS A 136 14.27 -10.75 0.46
CA LYS A 136 15.17 -11.58 1.26
C LYS A 136 16.29 -10.77 1.96
N LYS A 137 16.66 -9.61 1.42
CA LYS A 137 17.63 -8.71 2.05
C LYS A 137 16.97 -7.89 3.15
N TYR A 138 15.76 -7.38 2.91
CA TYR A 138 14.99 -6.65 3.93
C TYR A 138 14.69 -7.51 5.15
N GLN A 139 14.34 -8.80 4.96
CA GLN A 139 14.11 -9.76 6.04
C GLN A 139 15.31 -10.02 6.95
N LYS A 140 16.55 -9.68 6.50
CA LYS A 140 17.76 -9.73 7.33
C LYS A 140 17.96 -8.48 8.18
N ILE A 141 17.23 -7.39 7.87
CA ILE A 141 17.30 -6.11 8.58
C ILE A 141 16.27 -6.07 9.70
N ALA A 142 14.99 -6.36 9.38
CA ALA A 142 13.87 -6.32 10.30
C ALA A 142 12.72 -7.23 9.85
N PRO A 143 11.73 -7.54 10.71
CA PRO A 143 10.48 -8.14 10.29
C PRO A 143 9.92 -7.40 9.08
N THR A 144 9.64 -8.15 8.01
CA THR A 144 9.20 -7.59 6.73
C THR A 144 7.85 -8.15 6.35
N VAL A 145 6.88 -7.28 6.14
CA VAL A 145 5.53 -7.63 5.68
C VAL A 145 5.40 -7.21 4.22
N PRO A 146 5.41 -8.17 3.29
CA PRO A 146 5.15 -7.90 1.89
C PRO A 146 3.64 -7.93 1.62
N TYR A 147 3.17 -6.95 0.85
CA TYR A 147 1.81 -6.91 0.32
C TYR A 147 1.82 -6.97 -1.20
N THR A 148 0.88 -7.71 -1.78
CA THR A 148 0.63 -7.71 -3.22
C THR A 148 -0.24 -6.51 -3.55
N TYR A 149 0.30 -5.58 -4.36
CA TYR A 149 -0.49 -4.46 -4.87
C TYR A 149 -1.71 -5.00 -5.63
N THR A 150 -2.83 -4.31 -5.61
CA THR A 150 -4.10 -4.73 -6.23
C THR A 150 -4.85 -5.90 -5.57
N LYS A 151 -4.26 -6.60 -4.60
CA LYS A 151 -4.96 -7.66 -3.87
C LYS A 151 -6.05 -7.11 -2.94
N TYR A 152 -5.82 -5.92 -2.41
CA TYR A 152 -6.70 -5.22 -1.49
C TYR A 152 -7.21 -3.93 -2.12
N ASN A 153 -8.48 -3.60 -1.93
CA ASN A 153 -8.94 -2.24 -2.18
C ASN A 153 -8.45 -1.29 -1.06
N HIS A 154 -8.60 0.01 -1.26
CA HIS A 154 -8.11 1.03 -0.34
C HIS A 154 -8.63 0.90 1.11
N LYS A 155 -9.86 0.40 1.32
CA LYS A 155 -10.43 0.18 2.67
C LYS A 155 -9.87 -1.07 3.33
N GLU A 156 -9.68 -2.11 2.55
CA GLU A 156 -9.13 -3.38 3.02
C GLU A 156 -7.66 -3.22 3.43
N ILE A 157 -6.83 -2.57 2.60
CA ILE A 157 -5.43 -2.34 2.96
C ILE A 157 -5.29 -1.43 4.19
N LEU A 158 -6.05 -0.34 4.27
CA LEU A 158 -6.03 0.53 5.45
C LEU A 158 -6.42 -0.25 6.72
N THR A 159 -7.42 -1.16 6.63
CA THR A 159 -7.81 -2.05 7.74
C THR A 159 -6.67 -2.98 8.15
N GLU A 160 -5.99 -3.61 7.18
CA GLU A 160 -4.86 -4.51 7.46
C GLU A 160 -3.67 -3.76 8.08
N LEU A 161 -3.35 -2.58 7.57
CA LEU A 161 -2.29 -1.73 8.13
C LEU A 161 -2.66 -1.23 9.55
N GLY A 162 -3.93 -0.91 9.78
CA GLY A 162 -4.47 -0.60 11.10
C GLY A 162 -4.23 -1.75 12.09
N LYS A 163 -4.61 -2.99 11.74
CA LYS A 163 -4.36 -4.20 12.55
C LYS A 163 -2.87 -4.44 12.79
N LEU A 164 -2.05 -4.27 11.76
CA LEU A 164 -0.60 -4.47 11.85
C LEU A 164 0.03 -3.51 12.88
N THR A 165 -0.44 -2.27 12.93
CA THR A 165 0.16 -1.17 13.70
C THR A 165 -0.57 -0.83 14.99
N GLY A 166 -1.69 -1.49 15.31
CA GLY A 166 -2.55 -1.18 16.45
C GLY A 166 -3.27 0.16 16.30
N LYS A 167 -3.74 0.46 15.08
CA LYS A 167 -4.45 1.69 14.70
C LYS A 167 -5.82 1.39 14.08
N GLU A 168 -6.44 0.29 14.50
CA GLU A 168 -7.74 -0.18 13.99
C GLU A 168 -8.81 0.88 14.07
N ASP A 169 -8.88 1.61 15.19
CA ASP A 169 -9.89 2.67 15.39
C ASP A 169 -9.73 3.78 14.35
N LYS A 170 -8.50 4.24 14.08
CA LYS A 170 -8.25 5.27 13.06
C LYS A 170 -8.62 4.81 11.66
N ALA A 171 -8.27 3.57 11.32
CA ALA A 171 -8.65 2.99 10.04
C ALA A 171 -10.17 2.94 9.89
N LYS A 172 -10.88 2.49 10.94
CA LYS A 172 -12.33 2.43 10.96
C LYS A 172 -12.97 3.81 10.84
N ASP A 173 -12.50 4.80 11.60
CA ASP A 173 -13.04 6.16 11.60
C ASP A 173 -12.94 6.79 10.20
N TRP A 174 -11.79 6.64 9.54
CA TRP A 174 -11.62 7.12 8.17
C TRP A 174 -12.58 6.40 7.20
N ILE A 175 -12.66 5.07 7.26
CA ILE A 175 -13.53 4.26 6.39
C ILE A 175 -15.00 4.65 6.56
N ASP A 176 -15.46 4.84 7.80
CA ASP A 176 -16.84 5.23 8.09
C ASP A 176 -17.14 6.63 7.52
N LYS A 177 -16.22 7.58 7.71
CA LYS A 177 -16.31 8.93 7.11
C LYS A 177 -16.35 8.85 5.60
N TRP A 178 -15.42 8.12 4.99
CA TRP A 178 -15.32 7.92 3.54
C TRP A 178 -16.62 7.38 2.95
N ASN A 179 -17.14 6.30 3.53
CA ASN A 179 -18.38 5.68 3.06
C ASN A 179 -19.58 6.65 3.14
N LYS A 180 -19.68 7.45 4.20
CA LYS A 180 -20.73 8.45 4.36
C LYS A 180 -20.63 9.56 3.32
N GLU A 181 -19.44 10.08 3.09
CA GLU A 181 -19.23 11.19 2.17
C GLU A 181 -19.38 10.75 0.72
N THR A 182 -18.82 9.60 0.33
CA THR A 182 -18.96 9.07 -1.02
C THR A 182 -20.40 8.70 -1.36
N ALA A 183 -21.18 8.18 -0.41
CA ALA A 183 -22.60 7.92 -0.61
C ALA A 183 -23.40 9.20 -0.88
N LYS A 184 -23.04 10.31 -0.23
CA LYS A 184 -23.63 11.62 -0.50
C LYS A 184 -23.22 12.13 -1.88
N ASP A 185 -21.93 12.06 -2.18
CA ASP A 185 -21.38 12.56 -3.44
C ASP A 185 -21.95 11.80 -4.63
N LYS A 186 -22.08 10.47 -4.53
CA LYS A 186 -22.72 9.63 -5.54
C LYS A 186 -24.11 10.11 -5.90
N LYS A 187 -24.96 10.35 -4.89
CA LYS A 187 -26.34 10.84 -5.12
C LYS A 187 -26.35 12.19 -5.82
N GLU A 188 -25.48 13.11 -5.38
CA GLU A 188 -25.41 14.46 -5.95
C GLU A 188 -24.93 14.42 -7.41
N ILE A 189 -23.86 13.68 -7.69
CA ILE A 189 -23.30 13.51 -9.05
C ILE A 189 -24.33 12.84 -9.97
N GLN A 190 -24.89 11.69 -9.56
CA GLN A 190 -25.85 10.97 -10.38
C GLN A 190 -27.12 11.77 -10.68
N SER A 191 -27.54 12.67 -9.76
CA SER A 191 -28.66 13.56 -10.04
C SER A 191 -28.39 14.58 -11.15
N LYS A 192 -27.12 14.84 -11.48
CA LYS A 192 -26.66 15.79 -12.49
C LYS A 192 -26.23 15.14 -13.79
N VAL A 193 -25.53 14.02 -13.71
CA VAL A 193 -24.95 13.36 -14.89
C VAL A 193 -25.72 12.12 -15.33
N GLY A 194 -26.68 11.63 -14.53
CA GLY A 194 -27.45 10.43 -14.84
C GLY A 194 -26.57 9.20 -15.00
N ASP A 195 -26.84 8.42 -16.06
CA ASP A 195 -26.10 7.20 -16.42
C ASP A 195 -24.89 7.48 -17.33
N SER A 196 -24.37 8.72 -17.35
CA SER A 196 -23.23 9.09 -18.18
C SER A 196 -22.04 8.19 -17.89
N THR A 197 -21.41 7.69 -18.95
CA THR A 197 -20.21 6.88 -18.89
C THR A 197 -18.97 7.74 -18.65
N ALA A 198 -17.93 7.14 -18.07
CA ALA A 198 -16.67 7.80 -17.82
C ALA A 198 -15.49 6.94 -18.28
N SER A 199 -14.43 7.59 -18.76
CA SER A 199 -13.16 6.96 -19.10
C SER A 199 -12.03 7.69 -18.42
N VAL A 200 -11.08 6.95 -17.85
CA VAL A 200 -9.85 7.51 -17.26
C VAL A 200 -8.68 7.12 -18.16
N PHE A 201 -7.99 8.11 -18.70
CA PHE A 201 -6.85 7.93 -19.59
C PHE A 201 -5.58 8.48 -18.95
N GLU A 202 -4.47 7.74 -19.05
CA GLU A 202 -3.13 8.21 -18.69
C GLU A 202 -2.22 8.13 -19.93
N PRO A 203 -2.03 9.23 -20.65
CA PRO A 203 -1.18 9.26 -21.83
C PRO A 203 0.30 9.28 -21.45
N ASP A 204 1.11 8.52 -22.19
CA ASP A 204 2.55 8.64 -22.18
C ASP A 204 3.07 9.23 -23.51
N SER A 205 4.36 9.03 -23.79
CA SER A 205 4.96 9.54 -25.03
C SER A 205 4.39 8.89 -26.30
N LYS A 206 3.98 7.61 -26.25
CA LYS A 206 3.60 6.81 -27.41
C LYS A 206 2.15 6.37 -27.38
N GLU A 207 1.66 5.91 -26.24
CA GLU A 207 0.40 5.21 -26.06
C GLU A 207 -0.45 5.91 -25.00
N ILE A 208 -1.67 5.45 -24.84
CA ILE A 208 -2.57 5.84 -23.76
C ILE A 208 -2.85 4.60 -22.92
N PHE A 209 -2.60 4.69 -21.62
CA PHE A 209 -2.92 3.62 -20.71
C PHE A 209 -4.34 3.74 -20.19
N ILE A 210 -5.00 2.58 -20.04
CA ILE A 210 -6.32 2.39 -19.45
C ILE A 210 -6.21 1.30 -18.39
N TYR A 211 -7.04 1.37 -17.33
CA TYR A 211 -6.87 0.56 -16.13
C TYR A 211 -8.21 0.06 -15.60
N GLU A 212 -8.16 -1.03 -14.81
CA GLU A 212 -9.28 -1.45 -13.95
C GLU A 212 -9.45 -0.50 -12.76
N SER A 213 -10.63 -0.52 -12.13
CA SER A 213 -11.01 0.46 -11.09
C SER A 213 -10.08 0.49 -9.87
N THR A 214 -9.33 -0.57 -9.60
CA THR A 214 -8.43 -0.70 -8.44
C THR A 214 -7.03 -0.13 -8.64
N TRP A 215 -6.75 0.48 -9.80
CA TRP A 215 -5.39 0.92 -10.18
C TRP A 215 -5.09 2.39 -9.84
N GLY A 216 -5.86 3.03 -8.97
CA GLY A 216 -5.66 4.44 -8.63
C GLY A 216 -6.03 5.38 -9.77
N ARG A 217 -5.30 6.48 -9.92
CA ARG A 217 -5.52 7.48 -10.99
C ARG A 217 -6.92 8.07 -10.99
N GLY A 218 -7.64 7.94 -9.87
CA GLY A 218 -9.02 8.39 -9.73
C GLY A 218 -10.09 7.40 -10.20
N LEU A 219 -9.72 6.21 -10.66
CA LEU A 219 -10.68 5.17 -11.07
C LEU A 219 -11.57 4.75 -9.90
N ASP A 220 -11.00 4.55 -8.70
CA ASP A 220 -11.75 4.27 -7.46
C ASP A 220 -12.80 5.33 -7.15
N ILE A 221 -12.53 6.59 -7.47
CA ILE A 221 -13.43 7.69 -7.23
C ILE A 221 -14.51 7.75 -8.30
N VAL A 222 -14.10 7.77 -9.56
CA VAL A 222 -15.02 7.95 -10.70
C VAL A 222 -16.00 6.78 -10.79
N HIS A 223 -15.51 5.55 -10.70
CA HIS A 223 -16.33 4.36 -10.92
C HIS A 223 -16.96 3.84 -9.62
N ASP A 224 -16.18 3.70 -8.53
CA ASP A 224 -16.70 3.10 -7.30
C ASP A 224 -17.41 4.15 -6.42
N ALA A 225 -16.74 5.27 -6.12
CA ALA A 225 -17.31 6.27 -5.21
C ALA A 225 -18.44 7.10 -5.85
N PHE A 226 -18.30 7.52 -7.11
CA PHE A 226 -19.32 8.31 -7.81
C PHE A 226 -20.30 7.46 -8.63
N GLY A 227 -19.92 6.22 -8.95
CA GLY A 227 -20.76 5.26 -9.65
C GLY A 227 -21.00 5.59 -11.13
N MET A 228 -20.07 6.30 -11.76
CA MET A 228 -20.08 6.52 -13.20
C MET A 228 -19.58 5.24 -13.90
N PRO A 229 -20.37 4.62 -14.79
CA PRO A 229 -19.94 3.37 -15.43
C PRO A 229 -18.81 3.59 -16.45
N MET A 230 -17.94 2.58 -16.62
CA MET A 230 -17.04 2.52 -17.78
C MET A 230 -17.85 2.30 -19.05
N THR A 231 -17.30 2.65 -20.24
CA THR A 231 -17.86 2.13 -21.50
C THR A 231 -17.64 0.62 -21.58
N LYS A 232 -18.49 -0.09 -22.32
CA LYS A 232 -18.38 -1.56 -22.48
C LYS A 232 -17.06 -1.96 -23.12
N GLU A 233 -16.60 -1.19 -24.08
CA GLU A 233 -15.37 -1.37 -24.83
C GLU A 233 -14.15 -1.20 -23.92
N TYR A 234 -14.15 -0.15 -23.08
CA TYR A 234 -13.10 0.11 -22.10
C TYR A 234 -13.00 -1.05 -21.08
N GLU A 235 -14.13 -1.42 -20.48
CA GLU A 235 -14.18 -2.51 -19.49
C GLU A 235 -13.73 -3.85 -20.09
N ALA A 236 -14.20 -4.18 -21.29
CA ALA A 236 -13.82 -5.40 -21.99
C ALA A 236 -12.31 -5.43 -22.30
N LYS A 237 -11.73 -4.30 -22.71
CA LYS A 237 -10.31 -4.20 -23.06
C LYS A 237 -9.43 -4.44 -21.83
N VAL A 238 -9.68 -3.76 -20.70
CA VAL A 238 -8.84 -3.89 -19.51
C VAL A 238 -8.93 -5.28 -18.85
N LYS A 239 -10.11 -5.91 -18.91
CA LYS A 239 -10.31 -7.28 -18.39
C LYS A 239 -9.64 -8.36 -19.23
N LYS A 240 -9.50 -8.14 -20.53
CA LYS A 240 -8.99 -9.16 -21.48
C LYS A 240 -7.55 -9.59 -21.19
N GLY A 241 -6.70 -8.67 -20.79
CA GLY A 241 -5.27 -8.92 -20.53
C GLY A 241 -4.98 -9.59 -19.20
N GLY A 242 -5.90 -9.54 -18.24
CA GLY A 242 -5.73 -10.09 -16.89
C GLY A 242 -4.63 -9.42 -16.05
N LYS A 243 -4.10 -8.27 -16.52
CA LYS A 243 -3.05 -7.51 -15.84
C LYS A 243 -3.61 -6.33 -15.04
N GLY A 244 -4.90 -6.01 -15.23
CA GLY A 244 -5.55 -4.85 -14.65
C GLY A 244 -5.25 -3.54 -15.38
N TYR A 245 -4.47 -3.57 -16.45
CA TYR A 245 -4.20 -2.43 -17.33
C TYR A 245 -3.92 -2.88 -18.76
N GLU A 246 -4.16 -1.98 -19.70
CA GLU A 246 -3.84 -2.16 -21.11
C GLU A 246 -3.38 -0.83 -21.71
N SER A 247 -2.70 -0.89 -22.84
CA SER A 247 -2.41 0.28 -23.66
C SER A 247 -3.26 0.28 -24.93
N ILE A 248 -3.59 1.48 -25.40
CA ILE A 248 -4.26 1.74 -26.65
C ILE A 248 -3.47 2.77 -27.45
N SER A 249 -3.57 2.75 -28.78
CA SER A 249 -3.00 3.81 -29.60
C SER A 249 -3.79 5.11 -29.43
N LYS A 250 -3.17 6.23 -29.76
CA LYS A 250 -3.84 7.55 -29.69
C LYS A 250 -4.98 7.69 -30.69
N GLU A 251 -4.97 6.92 -31.76
CA GLU A 251 -6.00 6.84 -32.77
C GLU A 251 -7.23 6.06 -32.29
N GLU A 252 -7.03 5.06 -31.45
CA GLU A 252 -8.11 4.21 -30.92
C GLU A 252 -8.89 4.87 -29.76
N ILE A 253 -8.49 6.04 -29.27
CA ILE A 253 -9.08 6.68 -28.09
C ILE A 253 -10.60 6.85 -28.23
N SER A 254 -11.10 7.06 -29.46
CA SER A 254 -12.54 7.19 -29.72
C SER A 254 -13.35 5.96 -29.36
N ASP A 255 -12.77 4.77 -29.45
CA ASP A 255 -13.46 3.51 -29.19
C ASP A 255 -13.68 3.28 -27.69
N TYR A 256 -12.91 3.98 -26.84
CA TYR A 256 -12.92 3.80 -25.40
C TYR A 256 -13.41 5.03 -24.62
N ALA A 257 -13.67 6.15 -25.32
CA ALA A 257 -14.09 7.40 -24.70
C ALA A 257 -15.54 7.32 -24.20
N GLY A 258 -15.77 7.71 -22.95
CA GLY A 258 -17.09 7.89 -22.37
C GLY A 258 -17.62 9.31 -22.55
N ASP A 259 -18.81 9.56 -21.98
CA ASP A 259 -19.45 10.88 -21.94
C ASP A 259 -18.62 11.91 -21.16
N TYR A 260 -17.82 11.44 -20.20
CA TYR A 260 -16.82 12.20 -19.46
C TYR A 260 -15.44 11.55 -19.63
N ILE A 261 -14.42 12.37 -19.81
CA ILE A 261 -13.02 11.94 -19.86
C ILE A 261 -12.27 12.54 -18.70
N PHE A 262 -11.60 11.67 -17.93
CA PHE A 262 -10.67 12.01 -16.86
C PHE A 262 -9.25 11.78 -17.37
N LEU A 263 -8.48 12.87 -17.55
CA LEU A 263 -7.17 12.81 -18.14
C LEU A 263 -6.08 12.98 -17.08
N SER A 264 -5.50 11.85 -16.66
CA SER A 264 -4.37 11.76 -15.75
C SER A 264 -3.08 12.08 -16.52
N LYS A 265 -2.56 13.30 -16.40
CA LYS A 265 -1.42 13.78 -17.21
C LYS A 265 -0.11 13.69 -16.42
N PRO A 266 0.79 12.75 -16.74
CA PRO A 266 2.12 12.72 -16.16
C PRO A 266 2.96 13.90 -16.67
N SER A 267 3.88 14.41 -15.85
CA SER A 267 4.70 15.57 -16.17
C SER A 267 5.65 15.33 -17.35
N TYR A 268 5.94 14.09 -17.67
CA TYR A 268 6.81 13.65 -18.78
C TYR A 268 6.06 13.22 -20.05
N GLY A 269 4.72 13.30 -20.04
CA GLY A 269 3.89 12.83 -21.16
C GLY A 269 3.98 13.75 -22.39
N ASN A 270 3.63 13.19 -23.55
CA ASN A 270 3.37 13.93 -24.79
C ASN A 270 1.88 13.96 -25.10
N PHE A 271 1.30 15.15 -25.13
CA PHE A 271 -0.15 15.38 -25.27
C PHE A 271 -0.53 15.92 -26.64
N ASP A 272 0.30 15.73 -27.68
CA ASP A 272 0.01 16.22 -29.05
C ASP A 272 -1.26 15.60 -29.65
N PHE A 273 -1.69 14.44 -29.17
CA PHE A 273 -2.95 13.82 -29.56
C PHE A 273 -4.17 14.71 -29.29
N GLU A 274 -4.12 15.61 -28.30
CA GLU A 274 -5.20 16.57 -28.02
C GLU A 274 -5.39 17.61 -29.16
N LYS A 275 -4.42 17.73 -30.06
CA LYS A 275 -4.49 18.61 -31.25
C LYS A 275 -5.13 17.91 -32.44
N THR A 276 -5.25 16.56 -32.41
CA THR A 276 -5.75 15.76 -33.53
C THR A 276 -7.25 15.96 -33.77
N ALA A 277 -7.70 15.63 -34.98
CA ALA A 277 -9.10 15.63 -35.30
C ALA A 277 -9.86 14.55 -34.52
N THR A 278 -9.26 13.37 -34.32
CA THR A 278 -9.82 12.28 -33.50
C THR A 278 -10.21 12.78 -32.11
N TRP A 279 -9.28 13.40 -31.39
CA TRP A 279 -9.55 13.96 -30.06
C TRP A 279 -10.64 15.04 -30.07
N LYS A 280 -10.50 16.03 -30.97
CA LYS A 280 -11.45 17.17 -31.07
C LYS A 280 -12.86 16.75 -31.43
N ASN A 281 -13.03 15.59 -32.07
CA ASN A 281 -14.31 15.04 -32.46
C ASN A 281 -15.00 14.20 -31.39
N LEU A 282 -14.33 13.88 -30.26
CA LEU A 282 -14.95 13.20 -29.14
C LEU A 282 -16.08 14.04 -28.55
N ASP A 283 -17.21 13.40 -28.23
CA ASP A 283 -18.36 14.09 -27.65
C ASP A 283 -18.04 14.71 -26.29
N ALA A 284 -17.23 14.03 -25.46
CA ALA A 284 -16.75 14.60 -24.21
C ALA A 284 -15.95 15.92 -24.41
N VAL A 285 -15.16 16.01 -25.50
CA VAL A 285 -14.37 17.21 -25.81
C VAL A 285 -15.25 18.33 -26.33
N LYS A 286 -16.18 18.03 -27.25
CA LYS A 286 -17.14 19.01 -27.82
C LYS A 286 -18.06 19.61 -26.75
N ASN A 287 -18.41 18.82 -25.74
CA ASN A 287 -19.32 19.23 -24.66
C ASN A 287 -18.57 19.73 -23.42
N ASP A 288 -17.28 20.02 -23.51
CA ASP A 288 -16.43 20.47 -22.38
C ASP A 288 -16.43 19.52 -21.16
N ARG A 289 -16.55 18.20 -21.38
CA ARG A 289 -16.59 17.17 -20.34
C ARG A 289 -15.27 16.44 -20.14
N VAL A 290 -14.14 17.15 -20.36
CA VAL A 290 -12.79 16.65 -20.06
C VAL A 290 -12.29 17.28 -18.75
N ILE A 291 -11.87 16.45 -17.82
CA ILE A 291 -11.32 16.83 -16.51
C ILE A 291 -9.87 16.39 -16.44
N THR A 292 -8.94 17.34 -16.33
CA THR A 292 -7.50 17.06 -16.33
C THR A 292 -6.90 17.27 -14.95
N TYR A 293 -5.96 16.39 -14.56
CA TYR A 293 -5.18 16.48 -13.34
C TYR A 293 -3.77 15.92 -13.53
N LYS A 294 -2.87 16.30 -12.63
CA LYS A 294 -1.49 15.82 -12.63
C LYS A 294 -1.45 14.37 -12.13
N ALA A 295 -0.86 13.46 -12.92
CA ALA A 295 -0.85 12.02 -12.63
C ALA A 295 -0.10 11.69 -11.34
N GLU A 296 1.08 12.28 -11.12
CA GLU A 296 1.94 12.01 -9.97
C GLU A 296 1.25 12.31 -8.63
N ASP A 297 0.28 13.22 -8.62
CA ASP A 297 -0.48 13.53 -7.41
C ASP A 297 -1.53 12.47 -7.09
N TYR A 298 -1.95 11.66 -8.08
CA TYR A 298 -3.11 10.79 -7.96
C TYR A 298 -2.89 9.34 -8.45
N TRP A 299 -1.64 8.91 -8.53
CA TRP A 299 -1.33 7.48 -8.82
C TRP A 299 -1.77 6.54 -7.69
N PHE A 300 -1.85 7.06 -6.47
CA PHE A 300 -2.07 6.26 -5.26
C PHE A 300 -3.54 6.17 -4.87
N THR A 301 -3.87 5.15 -4.09
CA THR A 301 -5.21 4.91 -3.54
C THR A 301 -5.25 5.08 -2.02
N ASP A 302 -4.25 5.76 -1.47
CA ASP A 302 -4.19 6.07 -0.06
C ASP A 302 -5.24 7.13 0.37
N PRO A 303 -5.61 7.18 1.65
CA PRO A 303 -6.61 8.11 2.17
C PRO A 303 -6.40 9.59 1.82
N LEU A 304 -5.14 10.06 1.86
CA LEU A 304 -4.83 11.47 1.59
C LEU A 304 -5.08 11.82 0.12
N THR A 305 -4.62 10.95 -0.76
CA THR A 305 -4.77 11.09 -2.21
C THR A 305 -6.25 11.02 -2.62
N LEU A 306 -6.96 10.00 -2.12
CA LEU A 306 -8.37 9.78 -2.44
C LEU A 306 -9.25 10.95 -1.98
N GLU A 307 -9.04 11.47 -0.78
CA GLU A 307 -9.85 12.57 -0.23
C GLU A 307 -9.70 13.85 -1.05
N GLN A 308 -8.46 14.22 -1.43
CA GLN A 308 -8.21 15.42 -2.23
C GLN A 308 -8.77 15.27 -3.63
N LEU A 309 -8.57 14.12 -4.27
CA LEU A 309 -9.06 13.88 -5.63
C LEU A 309 -10.57 13.82 -5.66
N ARG A 310 -11.23 13.19 -4.68
CA ARG A 310 -12.68 13.14 -4.55
C ARG A 310 -13.30 14.55 -4.56
N VAL A 311 -12.79 15.43 -3.72
CA VAL A 311 -13.26 16.83 -3.64
C VAL A 311 -13.05 17.57 -4.97
N LYS A 312 -11.87 17.42 -5.56
CA LYS A 312 -11.54 18.04 -6.86
C LYS A 312 -12.44 17.54 -7.98
N LEU A 313 -12.53 16.22 -8.17
CA LEU A 313 -13.30 15.65 -9.26
C LEU A 313 -14.80 15.95 -9.12
N LYS A 314 -15.36 15.84 -7.91
CA LYS A 314 -16.74 16.24 -7.64
C LYS A 314 -17.02 17.66 -8.12
N LYS A 315 -16.18 18.61 -7.69
CA LYS A 315 -16.32 20.03 -8.08
C LYS A 315 -16.31 20.22 -9.59
N GLU A 316 -15.36 19.57 -10.28
CA GLU A 316 -15.21 19.71 -11.73
C GLU A 316 -16.38 19.04 -12.48
N ILE A 317 -16.84 17.86 -12.04
CA ILE A 317 -18.00 17.19 -12.65
C ILE A 317 -19.25 18.07 -12.52
N LEU A 318 -19.56 18.56 -11.32
CA LEU A 318 -20.75 19.38 -11.10
C LEU A 318 -20.72 20.68 -11.92
N LYS A 319 -19.55 21.31 -12.04
CA LYS A 319 -19.36 22.50 -12.89
C LYS A 319 -19.61 22.22 -14.37
N LYS A 320 -19.21 21.03 -14.86
CA LYS A 320 -19.35 20.65 -16.27
C LYS A 320 -20.72 20.02 -16.60
N ALA A 321 -21.53 19.76 -15.60
CA ALA A 321 -22.90 19.26 -15.72
C ALA A 321 -23.96 20.39 -15.71
N GLU A 322 -23.53 21.65 -15.52
CA GLU A 322 -24.36 22.88 -15.69
C GLU A 322 -24.51 23.25 -17.18
#